data_32db25e4d8b8a6f049c2ed1c68ac85fe
#
_entry.id   32db25e4d8b8a6f049c2ed1c68ac85fe
#
_cell.length_a   1.000
_cell.length_b   1.000
_cell.length_c   1.000
_cell.angle_alpha   90.00
_cell.angle_beta   90.00
_cell.angle_gamma   90.00
#
_symmetry.space_group_name_H-M   'P 1'
#
loop_
_entity.id
_entity.type
_entity.pdbx_description
1 polymer ?
#
loop_
_entity_poly.entity_id
_entity_poly.type
_entity_poly.pdbx_seq_one_letter_code
_entity_poly.pdbx_strand_id
1 'polypeptide(L)'
;VGTLLGILEASEEEIERTGSPVLGEREEDTEKESSKDEENLHFRSNDSSYKEPVLIEPSVRGLPVPAGVKGAHYISPRMRARMDELGLQAADISAIAGSGAGGRVTVEDLEKFLDYIQEWPRSSASPMRLAVADAMRRSWTRPFASVGLPIPMDKLLEYRSRQNPKPGLTLYVLRAFAIALSEEPTTAGFLIGDKVVHPRAFDLGVAVQVEDGVMVPVLRNVDQHRVSELSREYDELVKAGRERRLTPKQTSGGIATVTNFGTFGLKWGTPIPLPNETLILGLAAGIKTPKWSDEVGAFIPVTETELCLTFDHRVVDGGGAGMLLQRVGQLLQEPEKL
;
A
#
# COMPACT_ATOMS: atom_id res chain seq x y z
N VAL A 1 -10.53 -14.28 -19.98
CA VAL A 1 -10.49 -15.54 -20.75
C VAL A 1 -9.10 -16.13 -20.57
N GLY A 2 -8.99 -17.15 -19.68
CA GLY A 2 -7.71 -17.82 -19.43
C GLY A 2 -7.36 -18.74 -20.61
N THR A 3 -6.23 -18.50 -21.23
CA THR A 3 -5.66 -19.40 -22.23
C THR A 3 -5.02 -20.58 -21.51
N LEU A 4 -5.39 -21.82 -21.89
CA LEU A 4 -4.79 -23.03 -21.35
C LEU A 4 -3.32 -23.08 -21.77
N LEU A 5 -2.38 -23.00 -20.83
CA LEU A 5 -0.94 -22.95 -21.11
C LEU A 5 -0.30 -24.35 -21.26
N GLY A 6 -1.01 -25.42 -20.91
CA GLY A 6 -0.58 -26.80 -21.05
C GLY A 6 -1.42 -27.75 -20.22
N ILE A 7 -1.40 -29.01 -20.57
CA ILE A 7 -1.97 -30.13 -19.80
C ILE A 7 -0.80 -30.93 -19.26
N LEU A 8 -0.76 -31.13 -17.95
CA LEU A 8 0.19 -32.05 -17.29
C LEU A 8 -0.53 -33.38 -17.06
N GLU A 9 -0.02 -34.44 -17.65
CA GLU A 9 -0.46 -35.79 -17.34
C GLU A 9 0.29 -36.25 -16.08
N ALA A 10 -0.46 -36.58 -15.02
CA ALA A 10 0.07 -37.15 -13.79
C ALA A 10 -0.47 -38.55 -13.57
N SER A 11 0.34 -39.43 -13.01
CA SER A 11 -0.11 -40.76 -12.65
C SER A 11 -1.03 -40.75 -11.41
N GLU A 12 -1.88 -41.80 -11.25
CA GLU A 12 -2.78 -41.90 -10.07
C GLU A 12 -2.01 -41.82 -8.75
N GLU A 13 -0.81 -42.40 -8.66
CA GLU A 13 0.07 -42.32 -7.49
C GLU A 13 0.57 -40.90 -7.18
N GLU A 14 0.80 -40.07 -8.21
CA GLU A 14 1.19 -38.68 -8.04
C GLU A 14 0.03 -37.80 -7.59
N ILE A 15 -1.18 -38.08 -8.07
CA ILE A 15 -2.42 -37.40 -7.66
C ILE A 15 -2.74 -37.68 -6.19
N GLU A 16 -2.64 -38.94 -5.74
CA GLU A 16 -2.83 -39.31 -4.33
C GLU A 16 -1.79 -38.64 -3.41
N ARG A 17 -0.53 -38.54 -3.86
CA ARG A 17 0.55 -37.97 -3.05
C ARG A 17 0.43 -36.42 -2.94
N THR A 18 -0.14 -35.74 -3.90
CA THR A 18 -0.27 -34.27 -3.91
C THR A 18 -1.63 -33.75 -3.43
N GLY A 19 -2.64 -34.61 -3.29
CA GLY A 19 -3.98 -34.24 -2.86
C GLY A 19 -4.72 -33.31 -3.84
N SER A 20 -4.30 -33.28 -5.10
CA SER A 20 -4.96 -32.45 -6.12
C SER A 20 -6.25 -33.10 -6.61
N PRO A 21 -7.38 -32.36 -6.72
CA PRO A 21 -8.62 -32.91 -7.25
C PRO A 21 -8.48 -33.21 -8.74
N VAL A 22 -8.98 -34.37 -9.17
CA VAL A 22 -9.11 -34.71 -10.58
C VAL A 22 -10.10 -33.76 -11.24
N LEU A 23 -9.68 -33.05 -12.26
CA LEU A 23 -10.57 -32.27 -13.12
C LEU A 23 -11.43 -33.25 -13.92
N GLY A 24 -12.69 -33.44 -13.49
CA GLY A 24 -13.67 -34.20 -14.25
C GLY A 24 -13.92 -33.62 -15.64
N GLU A 25 -14.25 -34.49 -16.57
CA GLU A 25 -14.65 -34.15 -17.95
C GLU A 25 -15.77 -33.08 -17.91
N ARG A 26 -15.50 -31.93 -18.49
CA ARG A 26 -16.54 -30.92 -18.77
C ARG A 26 -17.37 -31.43 -19.94
N GLU A 27 -18.63 -31.75 -19.69
CA GLU A 27 -19.63 -31.89 -20.74
C GLU A 27 -19.67 -30.58 -21.59
N GLU A 28 -19.57 -30.74 -22.89
CA GLU A 28 -19.80 -29.69 -23.88
C GLU A 28 -21.29 -29.31 -23.83
N ASP A 29 -21.64 -28.26 -23.10
CA ASP A 29 -22.93 -27.62 -23.27
C ASP A 29 -22.81 -26.09 -23.25
N THR A 30 -23.26 -25.58 -24.43
CA THR A 30 -23.68 -24.19 -24.65
C THR A 30 -22.67 -23.07 -24.77
N GLU A 31 -22.00 -22.99 -25.91
CA GLU A 31 -21.78 -21.71 -26.59
C GLU A 31 -23.13 -21.04 -26.85
N LYS A 32 -23.51 -20.08 -26.04
CA LYS A 32 -24.43 -18.97 -26.44
C LYS A 32 -24.87 -18.06 -25.29
N GLU A 33 -23.99 -17.60 -24.41
CA GLU A 33 -24.37 -16.49 -23.50
C GLU A 33 -23.21 -15.63 -22.94
N SER A 34 -22.00 -15.73 -23.52
CA SER A 34 -20.83 -15.00 -22.95
C SER A 34 -20.50 -13.67 -23.63
N SER A 35 -21.36 -13.10 -24.48
CA SER A 35 -21.05 -11.85 -25.19
C SER A 35 -21.80 -10.61 -24.70
N LYS A 36 -22.47 -10.66 -23.53
CA LYS A 36 -23.19 -9.51 -22.97
C LYS A 36 -22.70 -9.02 -21.62
N ASP A 37 -21.80 -9.74 -20.95
CA ASP A 37 -21.35 -9.36 -19.59
C ASP A 37 -20.04 -8.57 -19.56
N GLU A 38 -19.33 -8.43 -20.68
CA GLU A 38 -18.07 -7.67 -20.72
C GLU A 38 -18.25 -6.14 -20.83
N GLU A 39 -19.43 -5.63 -21.14
CA GLU A 39 -19.69 -4.18 -21.27
C GLU A 39 -20.26 -3.52 -20.01
N ASN A 40 -20.51 -4.25 -18.92
CA ASN A 40 -21.18 -3.71 -17.71
C ASN A 40 -20.38 -3.81 -16.40
N LEU A 41 -19.05 -3.81 -16.45
CA LEU A 41 -18.24 -3.51 -15.26
C LEU A 41 -18.18 -1.99 -15.01
N HIS A 42 -19.31 -1.31 -15.16
CA HIS A 42 -19.48 0.01 -14.57
C HIS A 42 -19.80 -0.19 -13.09
N PHE A 43 -18.90 0.28 -12.24
CA PHE A 43 -19.12 0.46 -10.83
C PHE A 43 -20.42 1.28 -10.66
N ARG A 44 -21.52 0.61 -10.34
CA ARG A 44 -22.71 1.33 -9.84
C ARG A 44 -22.35 1.81 -8.47
N SER A 45 -22.02 3.09 -8.34
CA SER A 45 -22.17 3.78 -7.07
C SER A 45 -23.57 3.44 -6.55
N ASN A 46 -23.64 2.77 -5.40
CA ASN A 46 -24.89 2.44 -4.77
C ASN A 46 -25.71 3.73 -4.63
N ASP A 47 -26.71 3.87 -5.45
CA ASP A 47 -27.76 4.84 -5.26
C ASP A 47 -28.33 4.62 -3.87
N SER A 48 -28.19 5.63 -3.04
CA SER A 48 -28.51 5.62 -1.62
C SER A 48 -30.02 5.53 -1.39
N SER A 49 -30.57 4.35 -1.51
CA SER A 49 -31.73 4.00 -0.72
C SER A 49 -31.23 3.57 0.65
N TYR A 50 -31.09 4.52 1.58
CA TYR A 50 -30.77 4.27 2.98
C TYR A 50 -31.81 3.30 3.56
N LYS A 51 -31.46 2.03 3.54
CA LYS A 51 -31.99 1.07 4.51
C LYS A 51 -31.26 1.34 5.82
N GLU A 52 -31.97 1.23 6.94
CA GLU A 52 -31.43 1.42 8.28
C GLU A 52 -30.04 0.81 8.42
N PRO A 53 -29.07 1.50 9.05
CA PRO A 53 -27.71 1.01 9.16
C PRO A 53 -27.74 -0.34 9.87
N VAL A 54 -27.27 -1.38 9.18
CA VAL A 54 -27.06 -2.68 9.79
C VAL A 54 -25.89 -2.52 10.76
N LEU A 55 -26.17 -2.60 12.05
CA LEU A 55 -25.15 -2.54 13.10
C LEU A 55 -24.34 -3.84 13.05
N ILE A 56 -23.18 -3.79 12.40
CA ILE A 56 -22.23 -4.90 12.42
C ILE A 56 -21.36 -4.73 13.68
N GLU A 57 -21.57 -5.59 14.67
CA GLU A 57 -20.70 -5.61 15.83
C GLU A 57 -19.30 -6.08 15.44
N PRO A 58 -18.22 -5.34 15.84
CA PRO A 58 -16.86 -5.77 15.55
C PRO A 58 -16.60 -7.15 16.19
N SER A 59 -16.21 -8.13 15.39
CA SER A 59 -15.88 -9.49 15.85
C SER A 59 -14.59 -9.53 16.67
N VAL A 60 -13.76 -8.48 16.60
CA VAL A 60 -12.49 -8.39 17.35
C VAL A 60 -12.37 -6.99 17.96
N ARG A 61 -12.34 -6.94 19.28
CA ARG A 61 -12.02 -5.71 20.04
C ARG A 61 -10.57 -5.82 20.51
N GLY A 62 -9.67 -5.09 19.88
CA GLY A 62 -8.26 -5.03 20.29
C GLY A 62 -7.27 -5.05 19.13
N LEU A 63 -5.98 -5.19 19.45
CA LEU A 63 -4.92 -5.28 18.46
C LEU A 63 -5.07 -6.53 17.58
N PRO A 64 -4.72 -6.45 16.29
CA PRO A 64 -4.74 -7.61 15.42
C PRO A 64 -3.77 -8.66 15.95
N VAL A 65 -4.29 -9.82 16.26
CA VAL A 65 -3.53 -10.99 16.69
C VAL A 65 -3.53 -11.98 15.52
N PRO A 66 -2.42 -12.69 15.25
CA PRO A 66 -2.38 -13.69 14.21
C PRO A 66 -3.55 -14.69 14.35
N ALA A 67 -4.25 -14.96 13.26
CA ALA A 67 -5.38 -15.89 13.24
C ALA A 67 -4.91 -17.28 13.71
N GLY A 68 -5.60 -17.87 14.67
CA GLY A 68 -5.33 -19.22 15.15
C GLY A 68 -4.71 -19.32 16.55
N VAL A 69 -4.30 -18.21 17.16
CA VAL A 69 -3.73 -18.23 18.53
C VAL A 69 -4.84 -18.02 19.56
N LYS A 70 -5.38 -19.11 20.11
CA LYS A 70 -6.37 -19.04 21.19
C LYS A 70 -5.73 -18.48 22.47
N GLY A 71 -6.29 -17.39 23.00
CA GLY A 71 -5.89 -16.79 24.28
C GLY A 71 -4.74 -15.78 24.23
N ALA A 72 -4.06 -15.59 23.09
CA ALA A 72 -2.92 -14.67 22.94
C ALA A 72 -3.25 -13.18 23.10
N HIS A 73 -4.52 -12.80 23.07
CA HIS A 73 -4.93 -11.40 23.16
C HIS A 73 -5.22 -10.92 24.59
N TYR A 74 -5.20 -11.79 25.56
CA TYR A 74 -5.43 -11.38 26.94
C TYR A 74 -4.12 -10.99 27.62
N ILE A 75 -3.92 -9.71 27.82
CA ILE A 75 -2.84 -9.17 28.64
C ILE A 75 -3.38 -9.04 30.07
N SER A 76 -2.83 -9.81 31.02
CA SER A 76 -3.26 -9.73 32.43
C SER A 76 -2.92 -8.35 33.02
N PRO A 77 -3.64 -7.89 34.07
CA PRO A 77 -3.33 -6.63 34.74
C PRO A 77 -1.87 -6.55 35.22
N ARG A 78 -1.32 -7.66 35.74
CA ARG A 78 0.08 -7.76 36.18
C ARG A 78 1.05 -7.62 35.01
N MET A 79 0.76 -8.26 33.85
CA MET A 79 1.55 -8.11 32.64
C MET A 79 1.51 -6.68 32.13
N ARG A 80 0.31 -6.05 32.10
CA ARG A 80 0.16 -4.66 31.66
C ARG A 80 0.98 -3.70 32.51
N ALA A 81 0.88 -3.84 33.84
CA ALA A 81 1.68 -3.02 34.74
C ALA A 81 3.19 -3.17 34.48
N ARG A 82 3.66 -4.41 34.24
CA ARG A 82 5.07 -4.67 33.93
C ARG A 82 5.48 -4.09 32.57
N MET A 83 4.60 -4.18 31.56
CA MET A 83 4.83 -3.56 30.25
C MET A 83 4.90 -2.03 30.35
N ASP A 84 3.99 -1.41 31.10
CA ASP A 84 3.96 0.04 31.31
C ASP A 84 5.24 0.51 32.02
N GLU A 85 5.71 -0.22 33.03
CA GLU A 85 6.95 0.04 33.74
C GLU A 85 8.18 0.00 32.82
N LEU A 86 8.19 -0.91 31.84
CA LEU A 86 9.26 -1.10 30.86
C LEU A 86 9.08 -0.30 29.58
N GLY A 87 7.96 0.43 29.43
CA GLY A 87 7.61 1.15 28.20
C GLY A 87 7.32 0.25 26.99
N LEU A 88 6.92 -1.01 27.24
CA LEU A 88 6.64 -1.99 26.19
C LEU A 88 5.22 -1.87 25.64
N GLN A 89 5.08 -2.16 24.36
CA GLN A 89 3.79 -2.25 23.68
C GLN A 89 3.45 -3.71 23.36
N ALA A 90 2.19 -4.00 23.06
CA ALA A 90 1.75 -5.37 22.74
C ALA A 90 2.51 -5.99 21.56
N ALA A 91 2.95 -5.17 20.60
CA ALA A 91 3.76 -5.63 19.48
C ALA A 91 5.14 -6.14 19.91
N ASP A 92 5.72 -5.60 20.98
CA ASP A 92 7.06 -5.94 21.46
C ASP A 92 7.09 -7.33 22.11
N ILE A 93 5.96 -7.77 22.67
CA ILE A 93 5.81 -9.11 23.28
C ILE A 93 5.23 -10.15 22.32
N SER A 94 4.85 -9.77 21.11
CA SER A 94 4.18 -10.67 20.14
C SER A 94 5.03 -11.85 19.68
N ALA A 95 6.35 -11.73 19.74
CA ALA A 95 7.30 -12.79 19.38
C ALA A 95 7.60 -13.76 20.55
N ILE A 96 7.11 -13.48 21.76
CA ILE A 96 7.36 -14.32 22.94
C ILE A 96 6.38 -15.50 22.91
N ALA A 97 6.92 -16.73 22.99
CA ALA A 97 6.11 -17.91 23.15
C ALA A 97 5.45 -17.92 24.54
N GLY A 98 4.12 -17.88 24.61
CA GLY A 98 3.39 -17.86 25.87
C GLY A 98 3.24 -19.24 26.48
N SER A 99 3.62 -19.41 27.76
CA SER A 99 3.43 -20.65 28.55
C SER A 99 2.10 -20.70 29.29
N GLY A 100 1.35 -19.60 29.34
CA GLY A 100 0.08 -19.53 30.04
C GLY A 100 -1.08 -20.20 29.32
N ALA A 101 -2.23 -20.25 29.98
CA ALA A 101 -3.44 -20.86 29.44
C ALA A 101 -3.81 -20.31 28.06
N GLY A 102 -3.99 -21.19 27.08
CA GLY A 102 -4.31 -20.83 25.70
C GLY A 102 -3.16 -20.13 24.93
N GLY A 103 -1.89 -20.33 25.34
CA GLY A 103 -0.74 -19.71 24.69
C GLY A 103 -0.51 -18.24 25.08
N ARG A 104 -1.09 -17.81 26.21
CA ARG A 104 -0.93 -16.46 26.71
C ARG A 104 0.50 -16.24 27.24
N VAL A 105 1.10 -15.10 26.90
CA VAL A 105 2.39 -14.66 27.45
C VAL A 105 2.21 -14.29 28.93
N THR A 106 2.99 -14.89 29.79
CA THR A 106 3.04 -14.60 31.23
C THR A 106 4.14 -13.62 31.56
N VAL A 107 4.13 -13.05 32.77
CA VAL A 107 5.22 -12.19 33.24
C VAL A 107 6.53 -12.96 33.29
N GLU A 108 6.48 -14.23 33.67
CA GLU A 108 7.63 -15.13 33.74
C GLU A 108 8.23 -15.38 32.33
N ASP A 109 7.41 -15.48 31.29
CA ASP A 109 7.87 -15.59 29.90
C ASP A 109 8.56 -14.30 29.45
N LEU A 110 7.99 -13.16 29.82
CA LEU A 110 8.60 -11.85 29.53
C LEU A 110 9.95 -11.70 30.21
N GLU A 111 10.06 -12.01 31.51
CA GLU A 111 11.33 -11.88 32.23
C GLU A 111 12.40 -12.80 31.64
N LYS A 112 12.06 -14.07 31.33
CA LYS A 112 12.98 -14.98 30.66
C LYS A 112 13.45 -14.46 29.30
N PHE A 113 12.55 -13.84 28.54
CA PHE A 113 12.93 -13.22 27.27
C PHE A 113 13.85 -12.03 27.46
N LEU A 114 13.57 -11.17 28.45
CA LEU A 114 14.42 -10.02 28.77
C LEU A 114 15.81 -10.47 29.24
N ASP A 115 15.91 -11.49 30.07
CA ASP A 115 17.17 -12.08 30.49
C ASP A 115 17.95 -12.65 29.31
N TYR A 116 17.27 -13.36 28.39
CA TYR A 116 17.88 -13.92 27.20
C TYR A 116 18.49 -12.83 26.28
N ILE A 117 17.79 -11.71 26.09
CA ILE A 117 18.28 -10.63 25.22
C ILE A 117 19.25 -9.68 25.95
N GLN A 118 19.44 -9.85 27.27
CA GLN A 118 20.28 -8.96 28.07
C GLN A 118 21.75 -8.96 27.62
N GLU A 119 22.24 -10.09 27.16
CA GLU A 119 23.61 -10.26 26.66
C GLU A 119 23.82 -9.75 25.22
N TRP A 120 22.74 -9.38 24.52
CA TRP A 120 22.82 -8.93 23.14
C TRP A 120 23.25 -7.46 23.06
N PRO A 121 24.06 -7.09 22.04
CA PRO A 121 24.40 -5.69 21.80
C PRO A 121 23.14 -4.85 21.62
N ARG A 122 23.06 -3.73 22.31
CA ARG A 122 21.90 -2.83 22.30
C ARG A 122 22.33 -1.40 22.02
N SER A 123 21.49 -0.66 21.27
CA SER A 123 21.64 0.78 21.05
C SER A 123 20.31 1.48 21.35
N SER A 124 20.39 2.73 21.77
CA SER A 124 19.19 3.55 21.99
C SER A 124 18.53 3.89 20.64
N ALA A 125 17.21 3.73 20.55
CA ALA A 125 16.47 4.20 19.40
C ALA A 125 16.44 5.73 19.38
N SER A 126 16.63 6.34 18.19
CA SER A 126 16.50 7.78 18.04
C SER A 126 15.04 8.23 18.23
N PRO A 127 14.78 9.49 18.62
CA PRO A 127 13.40 10.02 18.68
C PRO A 127 12.63 9.83 17.37
N MET A 128 13.28 9.97 16.23
CA MET A 128 12.68 9.72 14.91
C MET A 128 12.27 8.24 14.76
N ARG A 129 13.13 7.30 15.17
CA ARG A 129 12.84 5.87 15.12
C ARG A 129 11.64 5.51 16.00
N LEU A 130 11.55 6.10 17.19
CA LEU A 130 10.41 5.90 18.10
C LEU A 130 9.12 6.46 17.50
N ALA A 131 9.16 7.65 16.89
CA ALA A 131 8.01 8.25 16.22
C ALA A 131 7.54 7.40 15.02
N VAL A 132 8.46 6.87 14.21
CA VAL A 132 8.14 5.95 13.11
C VAL A 132 7.51 4.67 13.65
N ALA A 133 8.06 4.08 14.72
CA ALA A 133 7.52 2.87 15.33
C ALA A 133 6.08 3.09 15.83
N ASP A 134 5.79 4.21 16.49
CA ASP A 134 4.44 4.58 16.93
C ASP A 134 3.48 4.75 15.72
N ALA A 135 3.90 5.49 14.70
CA ALA A 135 3.11 5.67 13.48
C ALA A 135 2.79 4.33 12.81
N MET A 136 3.77 3.43 12.69
CA MET A 136 3.58 2.11 12.08
C MET A 136 2.67 1.20 12.92
N ARG A 137 2.77 1.22 14.26
CA ARG A 137 1.83 0.50 15.13
C ARG A 137 0.39 0.96 14.91
N ARG A 138 0.16 2.28 14.84
CA ARG A 138 -1.18 2.84 14.57
C ARG A 138 -1.69 2.50 13.18
N SER A 139 -0.83 2.55 12.17
CA SER A 139 -1.20 2.16 10.79
C SER A 139 -1.57 0.69 10.71
N TRP A 140 -0.78 -0.19 11.34
CA TRP A 140 -0.97 -1.65 11.28
C TRP A 140 -2.29 -2.16 11.91
N THR A 141 -3.02 -1.31 12.62
CA THR A 141 -4.37 -1.67 13.13
C THR A 141 -5.43 -1.79 12.03
N ARG A 142 -5.09 -1.40 10.80
CA ARG A 142 -5.98 -1.43 9.64
C ARG A 142 -5.63 -2.60 8.71
N PRO A 143 -6.62 -3.23 8.06
CA PRO A 143 -6.38 -4.29 7.09
C PRO A 143 -5.90 -3.66 5.78
N PHE A 144 -4.59 -3.67 5.55
CA PHE A 144 -4.00 -3.21 4.30
C PHE A 144 -3.94 -4.32 3.26
N ALA A 145 -4.22 -3.95 2.01
CA ALA A 145 -3.94 -4.76 0.84
C ALA A 145 -3.06 -3.95 -0.13
N SER A 146 -2.34 -4.65 -1.01
CA SER A 146 -1.49 -4.02 -2.02
C SER A 146 -1.77 -4.62 -3.39
N VAL A 147 -1.78 -3.75 -4.39
CA VAL A 147 -1.87 -4.14 -5.80
C VAL A 147 -0.73 -3.48 -6.58
N GLY A 148 -0.27 -4.13 -7.64
CA GLY A 148 0.80 -3.62 -8.49
C GLY A 148 0.36 -3.56 -9.95
N LEU A 149 0.90 -2.59 -10.68
CA LEU A 149 0.66 -2.43 -12.11
C LEU A 149 1.96 -2.01 -12.82
N PRO A 150 2.46 -2.80 -13.78
CA PRO A 150 3.59 -2.41 -14.60
C PRO A 150 3.20 -1.33 -15.60
N ILE A 151 3.96 -0.22 -15.63
CA ILE A 151 3.70 0.94 -16.48
C ILE A 151 4.91 1.19 -17.39
N PRO A 152 4.73 1.30 -18.72
CA PRO A 152 5.79 1.75 -19.63
C PRO A 152 6.11 3.21 -19.36
N MET A 153 7.40 3.55 -19.34
CA MET A 153 7.88 4.89 -18.98
C MET A 153 8.48 5.66 -20.15
N ASP A 154 8.63 5.04 -21.32
CA ASP A 154 9.39 5.63 -22.43
C ASP A 154 8.83 6.99 -22.87
N LYS A 155 7.50 7.12 -23.01
CA LYS A 155 6.84 8.40 -23.37
C LYS A 155 7.10 9.49 -22.34
N LEU A 156 6.94 9.16 -21.05
CA LEU A 156 7.21 10.10 -19.96
C LEU A 156 8.69 10.50 -19.92
N LEU A 157 9.60 9.56 -20.08
CA LEU A 157 11.05 9.82 -20.08
C LEU A 157 11.45 10.71 -21.25
N GLU A 158 10.89 10.48 -22.44
CA GLU A 158 11.11 11.29 -23.62
C GLU A 158 10.57 12.72 -23.41
N TYR A 159 9.30 12.87 -22.98
CA TYR A 159 8.70 14.17 -22.69
C TYR A 159 9.52 14.94 -21.66
N ARG A 160 9.85 14.28 -20.53
CA ARG A 160 10.65 14.85 -19.46
C ARG A 160 12.04 15.29 -19.93
N SER A 161 12.67 14.59 -20.88
CA SER A 161 13.99 14.94 -21.40
C SER A 161 14.04 16.30 -22.09
N ARG A 162 12.90 16.76 -22.60
CA ARG A 162 12.72 18.03 -23.30
C ARG A 162 12.40 19.21 -22.35
N GLN A 163 12.13 18.91 -21.05
CA GLN A 163 11.80 19.96 -20.07
C GLN A 163 13.05 20.64 -19.50
N ASN A 164 12.96 21.96 -19.25
CA ASN A 164 14.01 22.74 -18.60
C ASN A 164 13.38 23.77 -17.63
N PRO A 165 13.61 23.67 -16.31
CA PRO A 165 14.36 22.62 -15.63
C PRO A 165 13.68 21.24 -15.77
N LYS A 166 14.45 20.18 -15.63
CA LYS A 166 13.98 18.80 -15.75
C LYS A 166 13.37 18.31 -14.43
N PRO A 167 12.03 18.19 -14.29
CA PRO A 167 11.40 17.79 -13.03
C PRO A 167 11.73 16.34 -12.64
N GLY A 168 11.65 16.01 -11.35
CA GLY A 168 11.80 14.64 -10.85
C GLY A 168 10.66 13.71 -11.33
N LEU A 169 10.95 12.43 -11.61
CA LEU A 169 9.92 11.46 -12.01
C LEU A 169 8.82 11.31 -10.95
N THR A 170 9.20 11.36 -9.68
CA THR A 170 8.26 11.28 -8.56
C THR A 170 7.20 12.37 -8.60
N LEU A 171 7.54 13.57 -9.09
CA LEU A 171 6.58 14.67 -9.22
C LEU A 171 5.51 14.41 -10.28
N TYR A 172 5.88 13.79 -11.41
CA TYR A 172 4.89 13.35 -12.42
C TYR A 172 3.93 12.29 -11.86
N VAL A 173 4.47 11.31 -11.13
CA VAL A 173 3.64 10.28 -10.48
C VAL A 173 2.72 10.91 -9.43
N LEU A 174 3.24 11.84 -8.64
CA LEU A 174 2.47 12.57 -7.63
C LEU A 174 1.31 13.35 -8.29
N ARG A 175 1.58 14.06 -9.37
CA ARG A 175 0.57 14.82 -10.13
C ARG A 175 -0.48 13.89 -10.76
N ALA A 176 -0.07 12.82 -11.42
CA ALA A 176 -0.98 11.84 -11.99
C ALA A 176 -1.87 11.19 -10.92
N PHE A 177 -1.29 10.89 -9.76
CA PHE A 177 -2.03 10.33 -8.63
C PHE A 177 -3.04 11.32 -8.06
N ALA A 178 -2.68 12.59 -7.90
CA ALA A 178 -3.60 13.63 -7.43
C ALA A 178 -4.79 13.83 -8.38
N ILE A 179 -4.56 13.84 -9.70
CA ILE A 179 -5.64 13.93 -10.70
C ILE A 179 -6.57 12.72 -10.58
N ALA A 180 -6.01 11.51 -10.58
CA ALA A 180 -6.82 10.29 -10.48
C ALA A 180 -7.65 10.25 -9.19
N LEU A 181 -7.11 10.72 -8.05
CA LEU A 181 -7.85 10.84 -6.80
C LEU A 181 -8.91 11.94 -6.84
N SER A 182 -8.69 13.03 -7.58
CA SER A 182 -9.68 14.10 -7.72
C SER A 182 -10.86 13.71 -8.60
N GLU A 183 -10.64 12.83 -9.57
CA GLU A 183 -11.68 12.24 -10.41
C GLU A 183 -12.55 11.23 -9.65
N GLU A 184 -11.95 10.50 -8.66
CA GLU A 184 -12.65 9.53 -7.81
C GLU A 184 -12.30 9.73 -6.32
N PRO A 185 -12.85 10.79 -5.67
CA PRO A 185 -12.50 11.16 -4.28
C PRO A 185 -12.84 10.09 -3.23
N THR A 186 -13.75 9.17 -3.57
CA THR A 186 -14.17 8.09 -2.67
C THR A 186 -13.02 7.16 -2.28
N THR A 187 -12.04 7.01 -3.15
CA THR A 187 -10.87 6.15 -2.94
C THR A 187 -9.88 6.70 -1.90
N ALA A 188 -9.89 7.99 -1.63
CA ALA A 188 -9.01 8.66 -0.64
C ALA A 188 -9.70 9.02 0.67
N GLY A 189 -10.85 8.40 0.96
CA GLY A 189 -11.63 8.69 2.17
C GLY A 189 -11.10 8.01 3.42
N PHE A 190 -11.67 8.38 4.58
CA PHE A 190 -11.44 7.73 5.86
C PHE A 190 -12.71 7.08 6.36
N LEU A 191 -12.62 5.87 6.87
CA LEU A 191 -13.71 5.24 7.59
C LEU A 191 -13.69 5.69 9.06
N ILE A 192 -14.73 6.39 9.49
CA ILE A 192 -14.93 6.82 10.87
C ILE A 192 -16.33 6.38 11.32
N GLY A 193 -16.39 5.38 12.20
CA GLY A 193 -17.65 4.74 12.57
C GLY A 193 -18.30 4.07 11.36
N ASP A 194 -19.48 4.54 10.99
CA ASP A 194 -20.31 4.08 9.86
C ASP A 194 -20.19 4.98 8.61
N LYS A 195 -19.28 5.97 8.62
CA LYS A 195 -19.15 6.97 7.56
C LYS A 195 -17.80 6.98 6.92
N VAL A 196 -17.77 7.09 5.60
CA VAL A 196 -16.56 7.43 4.84
C VAL A 196 -16.54 8.94 4.63
N VAL A 197 -15.49 9.58 5.15
CA VAL A 197 -15.24 11.02 5.01
C VAL A 197 -14.28 11.25 3.85
N HIS A 198 -14.70 12.03 2.87
CA HIS A 198 -13.92 12.29 1.66
C HIS A 198 -13.05 13.54 1.79
N PRO A 199 -11.87 13.60 1.15
CA PRO A 199 -11.00 14.77 1.16
C PRO A 199 -11.64 15.93 0.38
N ARG A 200 -11.34 17.17 0.81
CA ARG A 200 -11.74 18.40 0.13
C ARG A 200 -10.63 18.99 -0.73
N ALA A 201 -9.41 18.62 -0.47
CA ALA A 201 -8.20 19.04 -1.20
C ALA A 201 -7.30 17.82 -1.41
N PHE A 202 -6.57 17.81 -2.51
CA PHE A 202 -5.68 16.71 -2.89
C PHE A 202 -4.24 17.09 -2.56
N ASP A 203 -3.99 17.20 -1.25
CA ASP A 203 -2.68 17.45 -0.66
C ASP A 203 -1.95 16.13 -0.51
N LEU A 204 -0.81 15.96 -1.16
CA LEU A 204 -0.09 14.68 -1.19
C LEU A 204 1.27 14.76 -0.52
N GLY A 205 1.55 13.74 0.30
CA GLY A 205 2.84 13.52 0.92
C GLY A 205 3.88 12.97 -0.06
N VAL A 206 5.14 13.31 0.16
CA VAL A 206 6.30 12.75 -0.54
C VAL A 206 7.24 12.13 0.47
N ALA A 207 7.50 10.83 0.35
CA ALA A 207 8.44 10.16 1.24
C ALA A 207 9.88 10.56 0.90
N VAL A 208 10.55 11.21 1.84
CA VAL A 208 11.95 11.66 1.73
C VAL A 208 12.79 10.89 2.73
N GLN A 209 13.75 10.09 2.22
CA GLN A 209 14.69 9.34 3.05
C GLN A 209 15.64 10.30 3.78
N VAL A 210 15.79 10.08 5.08
CA VAL A 210 16.79 10.71 5.94
C VAL A 210 17.62 9.60 6.64
N GLU A 211 18.69 9.96 7.33
CA GLU A 211 19.65 9.03 7.91
C GLU A 211 19.01 7.96 8.82
N ASP A 212 18.08 8.36 9.70
CA ASP A 212 17.46 7.47 10.70
C ASP A 212 15.96 7.21 10.48
N GLY A 213 15.42 7.58 9.31
CA GLY A 213 14.01 7.37 9.02
C GLY A 213 13.54 7.97 7.70
N VAL A 214 12.27 8.34 7.68
CA VAL A 214 11.61 8.97 6.52
C VAL A 214 10.84 10.18 7.01
N MET A 215 10.98 11.30 6.33
CA MET A 215 10.13 12.48 6.50
C MET A 215 9.16 12.59 5.33
N VAL A 216 7.96 13.08 5.60
CA VAL A 216 6.91 13.18 4.58
C VAL A 216 6.42 14.63 4.49
N PRO A 217 7.11 15.51 3.72
CA PRO A 217 6.56 16.81 3.37
C PRO A 217 5.31 16.66 2.50
N VAL A 218 4.39 17.61 2.63
CA VAL A 218 3.10 17.62 1.94
C VAL A 218 3.06 18.76 0.95
N LEU A 219 2.87 18.42 -0.33
CA LEU A 219 2.63 19.34 -1.42
C LEU A 219 1.12 19.60 -1.53
N ARG A 220 0.73 20.88 -1.66
CA ARG A 220 -0.68 21.30 -1.58
C ARG A 220 -1.36 21.38 -2.94
N ASN A 221 -2.68 21.06 -2.98
CA ASN A 221 -3.53 21.20 -4.16
C ASN A 221 -2.89 20.66 -5.44
N VAL A 222 -2.28 19.48 -5.34
CA VAL A 222 -1.48 18.90 -6.43
C VAL A 222 -2.32 18.66 -7.69
N ASP A 223 -3.62 18.41 -7.53
CA ASP A 223 -4.59 18.24 -8.62
C ASP A 223 -4.88 19.51 -9.43
N GLN A 224 -4.53 20.69 -8.93
CA GLN A 224 -4.87 21.97 -9.54
C GLN A 224 -3.71 22.62 -10.31
N HIS A 225 -2.47 22.17 -10.10
CA HIS A 225 -1.26 22.76 -10.64
C HIS A 225 -0.51 21.81 -11.56
N ARG A 226 0.11 22.33 -12.61
CA ARG A 226 0.96 21.55 -13.53
C ARG A 226 2.29 21.18 -12.87
N VAL A 227 2.93 20.13 -13.36
CA VAL A 227 4.26 19.70 -12.89
C VAL A 227 5.29 20.86 -12.95
N SER A 228 5.22 21.70 -13.98
CA SER A 228 6.12 22.87 -14.13
C SER A 228 5.93 23.92 -13.02
N GLU A 229 4.70 24.10 -12.54
CA GLU A 229 4.37 25.06 -11.47
C GLU A 229 4.77 24.50 -10.10
N LEU A 230 4.58 23.19 -9.90
CA LEU A 230 4.88 22.48 -8.64
C LEU A 230 6.38 22.23 -8.43
N SER A 231 7.17 22.23 -9.51
CA SER A 231 8.56 21.74 -9.48
C SER A 231 9.42 22.47 -8.44
N ARG A 232 9.32 23.80 -8.36
CA ARG A 232 10.13 24.58 -7.41
C ARG A 232 9.75 24.28 -5.96
N GLU A 233 8.47 24.30 -5.63
CA GLU A 233 7.98 24.01 -4.27
C GLU A 233 8.32 22.57 -3.86
N TYR A 234 8.17 21.62 -4.78
CA TYR A 234 8.55 20.23 -4.58
C TYR A 234 10.03 20.09 -4.21
N ASP A 235 10.93 20.74 -4.99
CA ASP A 235 12.37 20.67 -4.76
C ASP A 235 12.76 21.32 -3.42
N GLU A 236 12.15 22.46 -3.06
CA GLU A 236 12.32 23.14 -1.79
C GLU A 236 11.87 22.25 -0.60
N LEU A 237 10.71 21.60 -0.72
CA LEU A 237 10.18 20.68 0.30
C LEU A 237 11.07 19.43 0.47
N VAL A 238 11.49 18.83 -0.63
CA VAL A 238 12.38 17.64 -0.59
C VAL A 238 13.73 18.01 0.05
N LYS A 239 14.28 19.17 -0.31
CA LYS A 239 15.52 19.68 0.30
C LYS A 239 15.35 19.95 1.79
N ALA A 240 14.30 20.65 2.19
CA ALA A 240 13.99 20.91 3.60
C ALA A 240 13.78 19.61 4.39
N GLY A 241 13.17 18.59 3.76
CA GLY A 241 13.01 17.26 4.32
C GLY A 241 14.36 16.59 4.62
N ARG A 242 15.26 16.56 3.65
CA ARG A 242 16.62 16.00 3.82
C ARG A 242 17.43 16.73 4.89
N GLU A 243 17.25 18.03 5.00
CA GLU A 243 17.92 18.89 5.98
C GLU A 243 17.21 18.95 7.34
N ARG A 244 16.09 18.19 7.50
CA ARG A 244 15.25 18.14 8.72
C ARG A 244 14.73 19.52 9.18
N ARG A 245 14.43 20.40 8.22
CA ARG A 245 13.98 21.78 8.46
C ARG A 245 12.49 21.99 8.15
N LEU A 246 11.74 20.88 7.99
CA LEU A 246 10.30 20.96 7.75
C LEU A 246 9.54 21.46 8.98
N THR A 247 8.59 22.35 8.75
CA THR A 247 7.67 22.82 9.77
C THR A 247 6.50 21.84 9.96
N PRO A 248 5.80 21.86 11.10
CA PRO A 248 4.60 21.02 11.29
C PRO A 248 3.52 21.22 10.23
N LYS A 249 3.37 22.43 9.68
CA LYS A 249 2.44 22.70 8.58
C LYS A 249 2.82 21.99 7.29
N GLN A 250 4.11 21.77 7.05
CA GLN A 250 4.62 21.10 5.87
C GLN A 250 4.59 19.58 5.97
N THR A 251 4.33 19.02 7.15
CA THR A 251 4.28 17.57 7.38
C THR A 251 2.90 17.04 7.80
N SER A 252 1.88 17.89 7.78
CA SER A 252 0.52 17.52 8.21
C SER A 252 -0.51 17.74 7.11
N GLY A 253 -1.62 17.02 7.17
CA GLY A 253 -2.80 17.21 6.31
C GLY A 253 -2.70 16.57 4.92
N GLY A 254 -1.69 15.72 4.67
CA GLY A 254 -1.68 14.87 3.47
C GLY A 254 -2.78 13.81 3.55
N ILE A 255 -3.39 13.51 2.40
CA ILE A 255 -4.46 12.49 2.27
C ILE A 255 -3.91 11.14 1.80
N ALA A 256 -2.80 11.17 1.10
CA ALA A 256 -2.06 10.01 0.60
C ALA A 256 -0.60 10.40 0.40
N THR A 257 0.29 9.42 0.33
CA THR A 257 1.74 9.63 0.13
C THR A 257 2.22 8.94 -1.14
N VAL A 258 3.19 9.54 -1.83
CA VAL A 258 4.00 8.88 -2.87
C VAL A 258 5.39 8.59 -2.31
N THR A 259 5.82 7.34 -2.44
CA THR A 259 7.17 6.89 -2.08
C THR A 259 7.91 6.34 -3.29
N ASN A 260 9.18 6.72 -3.46
CA ASN A 260 10.02 6.24 -4.55
C ASN A 260 11.15 5.37 -4.01
N PHE A 261 10.92 4.06 -4.01
CA PHE A 261 11.95 3.08 -3.64
C PHE A 261 12.74 2.58 -4.86
N GLY A 262 12.36 2.99 -6.06
CA GLY A 262 13.12 2.72 -7.28
C GLY A 262 14.52 3.33 -7.28
N THR A 263 14.75 4.40 -6.52
CA THR A 263 16.08 4.98 -6.29
C THR A 263 17.07 4.01 -5.64
N PHE A 264 16.57 2.96 -4.98
CA PHE A 264 17.37 1.86 -4.40
C PHE A 264 17.45 0.63 -5.32
N GLY A 265 16.94 0.73 -6.56
CA GLY A 265 16.88 -0.39 -7.50
C GLY A 265 15.80 -1.43 -7.21
N LEU A 266 14.88 -1.16 -6.28
CA LEU A 266 13.83 -2.09 -5.90
C LEU A 266 12.73 -2.12 -6.96
N LYS A 267 12.29 -3.33 -7.31
CA LYS A 267 11.28 -3.57 -8.35
C LYS A 267 9.86 -3.56 -7.82
N TRP A 268 9.67 -3.87 -6.56
CA TRP A 268 8.36 -4.00 -5.92
C TRP A 268 8.47 -3.78 -4.42
N GLY A 269 7.36 -3.36 -3.79
CA GLY A 269 7.27 -3.20 -2.35
C GLY A 269 5.83 -2.98 -1.89
N THR A 270 5.59 -3.19 -0.60
CA THR A 270 4.32 -2.92 0.10
C THR A 270 4.52 -1.78 1.09
N PRO A 271 4.52 -0.52 0.65
CA PRO A 271 4.65 0.60 1.57
C PRO A 271 3.43 0.66 2.50
N ILE A 272 3.62 1.13 3.72
CA ILE A 272 2.54 1.24 4.71
C ILE A 272 2.08 2.70 4.78
N PRO A 273 0.79 3.00 4.54
CA PRO A 273 0.25 4.35 4.66
C PRO A 273 0.44 4.93 6.07
N LEU A 274 0.57 6.24 6.19
CA LEU A 274 0.59 6.90 7.48
C LEU A 274 -0.75 6.72 8.23
N PRO A 275 -0.79 6.90 9.57
CA PRO A 275 -2.00 6.67 10.35
C PRO A 275 -3.22 7.50 9.93
N ASN A 276 -2.97 8.66 9.35
CA ASN A 276 -3.98 9.61 8.84
C ASN A 276 -4.25 9.48 7.34
N GLU A 277 -3.67 8.48 6.67
CA GLU A 277 -3.80 8.26 5.22
C GLU A 277 -4.42 6.90 4.93
N THR A 278 -5.25 6.84 3.90
CA THR A 278 -5.86 5.58 3.44
C THR A 278 -5.00 4.88 2.40
N LEU A 279 -4.18 5.64 1.67
CA LEU A 279 -3.44 5.19 0.49
C LEU A 279 -1.96 5.60 0.56
N ILE A 280 -1.10 4.75 -0.01
CA ILE A 280 0.27 5.11 -0.36
C ILE A 280 0.64 4.48 -1.70
N LEU A 281 1.18 5.30 -2.60
CA LEU A 281 1.63 4.86 -3.92
C LEU A 281 3.15 4.75 -3.95
N GLY A 282 3.64 3.56 -4.27
CA GLY A 282 5.05 3.27 -4.46
C GLY A 282 5.46 3.32 -5.93
N LEU A 283 6.58 3.97 -6.21
CA LEU A 283 7.24 3.97 -7.50
C LEU A 283 8.50 3.10 -7.44
N ALA A 284 8.54 2.03 -8.25
CA ALA A 284 9.67 1.12 -8.35
C ALA A 284 10.77 1.63 -9.30
N ALA A 285 11.85 0.86 -9.42
CA ALA A 285 12.91 1.12 -10.38
C ALA A 285 12.42 0.88 -11.82
N GLY A 286 12.75 1.81 -12.72
CA GLY A 286 12.57 1.59 -14.15
C GLY A 286 13.60 0.59 -14.68
N ILE A 287 13.13 -0.47 -15.31
CA ILE A 287 13.98 -1.53 -15.90
C ILE A 287 13.58 -1.76 -17.36
N LYS A 288 14.56 -2.16 -18.18
CA LYS A 288 14.26 -2.58 -19.55
C LYS A 288 13.73 -4.01 -19.55
N THR A 289 12.50 -4.17 -20.06
CA THR A 289 11.83 -5.47 -20.23
C THR A 289 11.53 -5.73 -21.71
N PRO A 290 11.64 -6.97 -22.21
CA PRO A 290 11.20 -7.30 -23.54
C PRO A 290 9.65 -7.31 -23.58
N LYS A 291 9.07 -6.49 -24.43
CA LYS A 291 7.62 -6.48 -24.72
C LYS A 291 7.36 -6.85 -26.16
N TRP A 292 6.38 -7.69 -26.39
CA TRP A 292 5.95 -7.98 -27.76
C TRP A 292 5.31 -6.74 -28.40
N SER A 293 5.71 -6.40 -29.60
CA SER A 293 5.13 -5.34 -30.40
C SER A 293 4.43 -5.94 -31.62
N ASP A 294 3.12 -5.78 -31.71
CA ASP A 294 2.35 -6.24 -32.86
C ASP A 294 2.69 -5.43 -34.12
N GLU A 295 3.08 -4.17 -33.98
CA GLU A 295 3.49 -3.30 -35.10
C GLU A 295 4.78 -3.78 -35.76
N VAL A 296 5.74 -4.24 -34.94
CA VAL A 296 7.07 -4.69 -35.42
C VAL A 296 7.10 -6.20 -35.64
N GLY A 297 6.17 -6.96 -35.04
CA GLY A 297 6.16 -8.41 -35.01
C GLY A 297 7.35 -9.03 -34.28
N ALA A 298 7.90 -8.33 -33.27
CA ALA A 298 9.08 -8.74 -32.51
C ALA A 298 9.03 -8.22 -31.06
N PHE A 299 9.90 -8.79 -30.21
CA PHE A 299 10.14 -8.24 -28.90
C PHE A 299 10.97 -6.95 -28.99
N ILE A 300 10.48 -5.88 -28.40
CA ILE A 300 11.19 -4.60 -28.28
C ILE A 300 11.53 -4.31 -26.81
N PRO A 301 12.67 -3.63 -26.52
CA PRO A 301 12.97 -3.19 -25.17
C PRO A 301 12.09 -2.01 -24.79
N VAL A 302 11.32 -2.13 -23.69
CA VAL A 302 10.51 -1.06 -23.10
C VAL A 302 11.03 -0.78 -21.69
N THR A 303 11.20 0.49 -21.34
CA THR A 303 11.50 0.85 -19.96
C THR A 303 10.21 0.82 -19.15
N GLU A 304 10.12 -0.09 -18.19
CA GLU A 304 8.93 -0.33 -17.38
C GLU A 304 9.22 -0.14 -15.91
N THR A 305 8.29 0.46 -15.19
CA THR A 305 8.29 0.55 -13.73
C THR A 305 7.04 -0.09 -13.16
N GLU A 306 7.13 -0.58 -11.92
CA GLU A 306 5.97 -1.05 -11.17
C GLU A 306 5.44 0.10 -10.32
N LEU A 307 4.14 0.38 -10.41
CA LEU A 307 3.41 1.17 -9.44
C LEU A 307 2.77 0.23 -8.43
N CYS A 308 3.08 0.41 -7.15
CA CYS A 308 2.56 -0.41 -6.05
C CYS A 308 1.64 0.46 -5.17
N LEU A 309 0.34 0.19 -5.16
CA LEU A 309 -0.62 0.89 -4.32
C LEU A 309 -0.98 0.03 -3.11
N THR A 310 -0.71 0.54 -1.90
CA THR A 310 -1.23 -0.03 -0.65
C THR A 310 -2.37 0.82 -0.14
N PHE A 311 -3.44 0.18 0.31
CA PHE A 311 -4.69 0.84 0.70
C PHE A 311 -5.37 0.17 1.89
N ASP A 312 -6.16 0.95 2.63
CA ASP A 312 -7.04 0.46 3.70
C ASP A 312 -8.25 -0.25 3.06
N HIS A 313 -8.28 -1.60 3.19
CA HIS A 313 -9.31 -2.43 2.54
C HIS A 313 -10.72 -2.26 3.13
N ARG A 314 -10.87 -1.45 4.17
CA ARG A 314 -12.19 -1.06 4.69
C ARG A 314 -12.81 0.09 3.90
N VAL A 315 -12.01 0.82 3.12
CA VAL A 315 -12.42 2.00 2.34
C VAL A 315 -12.37 1.72 0.84
N VAL A 316 -11.33 1.03 0.39
CA VAL A 316 -11.08 0.72 -1.02
C VAL A 316 -10.98 -0.78 -1.19
N ASP A 317 -11.64 -1.32 -2.19
CA ASP A 317 -11.49 -2.71 -2.62
C ASP A 317 -10.44 -2.88 -3.73
N GLY A 318 -10.18 -4.14 -4.11
CA GLY A 318 -9.18 -4.45 -5.13
C GLY A 318 -9.54 -3.88 -6.51
N GLY A 319 -10.84 -3.83 -6.85
CA GLY A 319 -11.33 -3.26 -8.10
C GLY A 319 -11.10 -1.76 -8.17
N GLY A 320 -11.50 -1.02 -7.13
CA GLY A 320 -11.27 0.42 -7.03
C GLY A 320 -9.79 0.79 -7.05
N ALA A 321 -8.96 0.02 -6.32
CA ALA A 321 -7.51 0.20 -6.34
C ALA A 321 -6.90 -0.05 -7.73
N GLY A 322 -7.38 -1.08 -8.44
CA GLY A 322 -6.95 -1.41 -9.79
C GLY A 322 -7.31 -0.31 -10.80
N MET A 323 -8.54 0.20 -10.76
CA MET A 323 -8.99 1.31 -11.62
C MET A 323 -8.19 2.59 -11.35
N LEU A 324 -7.94 2.91 -10.08
CA LEU A 324 -7.11 4.05 -9.71
C LEU A 324 -5.68 3.93 -10.28
N LEU A 325 -5.02 2.76 -10.15
CA LEU A 325 -3.70 2.53 -10.75
C LEU A 325 -3.72 2.61 -12.27
N GLN A 326 -4.73 2.03 -12.93
CA GLN A 326 -4.88 2.13 -14.39
C GLN A 326 -5.00 3.59 -14.82
N ARG A 327 -5.78 4.39 -14.08
CA ARG A 327 -5.94 5.83 -14.38
C ARG A 327 -4.63 6.59 -14.22
N VAL A 328 -3.88 6.35 -13.14
CA VAL A 328 -2.53 6.90 -12.97
C VAL A 328 -1.62 6.50 -14.14
N GLY A 329 -1.64 5.23 -14.52
CA GLY A 329 -0.87 4.72 -15.66
C GLY A 329 -1.21 5.41 -16.98
N GLN A 330 -2.49 5.61 -17.28
CA GLN A 330 -2.96 6.34 -18.48
C GLN A 330 -2.43 7.78 -18.50
N LEU A 331 -2.53 8.50 -17.37
CA LEU A 331 -2.03 9.87 -17.24
C LEU A 331 -0.52 9.96 -17.47
N LEU A 332 0.25 8.98 -17.00
CA LEU A 332 1.70 8.90 -17.25
C LEU A 332 2.06 8.62 -18.73
N GLN A 333 1.12 8.05 -19.52
CA GLN A 333 1.29 7.90 -20.98
C GLN A 333 0.93 9.16 -21.76
N GLU A 334 0.35 10.18 -21.10
CA GLU A 334 -0.04 11.48 -21.66
C GLU A 334 0.59 12.62 -20.84
N PRO A 335 1.92 12.66 -20.74
CA PRO A 335 2.63 13.56 -19.80
C PRO A 335 2.42 15.05 -20.07
N GLU A 336 1.95 15.43 -21.25
CA GLU A 336 1.56 16.80 -21.60
C GLU A 336 0.31 17.27 -20.83
N LYS A 337 -0.49 16.37 -20.27
CA LYS A 337 -1.65 16.69 -19.43
C LYS A 337 -1.28 16.95 -17.97
N LEU A 338 -0.06 16.62 -17.58
CA LEU A 338 0.46 16.75 -16.23
C LEU A 338 1.19 18.10 -16.04
#